data_afa696be7a66ea2946d073cf0c8307f3
#
_entry.id   afa696be7a66ea2946d073cf0c8307f3
#
_cell.length_a   1.000
_cell.length_b   1.000
_cell.length_c   1.000
_cell.angle_alpha   90.00
_cell.angle_beta   90.00
_cell.angle_gamma   90.00
#
_symmetry.space_group_name_H-M   'P 1'
#
loop_
_entity.id
_entity.type
_entity.pdbx_description
1 polymer ?
#
loop_
_entity_poly.entity_id
_entity_poly.type
_entity_poly.pdbx_seq_one_letter_code
_entity_poly.pdbx_strand_id
1 'polypeptide(L)'
;MKHSIATRWAVALAVFTLTAASYAQWSNPADDIPAYHASAPLNLQSIPPLLHGAQLTGPNFQYHWQVRVYQLAAQVPGVIYQLPCNCRCDRALGHKSLHSCYENTHSTQ
;
A
#
# COMPACT_ATOMS: atom_id res chain seq x y z
N MET A 1 -36.30 -16.52 35.48
CA MET A 1 -35.76 -17.64 34.71
C MET A 1 -34.36 -17.96 35.21
N LYS A 2 -34.17 -19.14 35.78
CA LYS A 2 -32.85 -19.59 36.26
C LYS A 2 -32.16 -20.25 35.06
N HIS A 3 -31.30 -19.49 34.33
CA HIS A 3 -30.45 -20.11 33.32
C HIS A 3 -29.49 -21.09 34.00
N SER A 4 -29.44 -22.32 33.51
CA SER A 4 -28.58 -23.36 34.11
C SER A 4 -27.10 -22.93 33.99
N ILE A 5 -26.28 -23.37 34.94
CA ILE A 5 -24.83 -23.09 34.91
C ILE A 5 -24.22 -23.50 33.57
N ALA A 6 -24.67 -24.61 33.00
CA ALA A 6 -24.24 -25.10 31.68
C ALA A 6 -24.48 -24.08 30.56
N THR A 7 -25.63 -23.39 30.54
CA THR A 7 -25.95 -22.37 29.55
C THR A 7 -25.01 -21.14 29.65
N ARG A 8 -24.66 -20.75 30.89
CA ARG A 8 -23.73 -19.64 31.15
C ARG A 8 -22.32 -19.96 30.63
N TRP A 9 -21.84 -21.18 30.84
CA TRP A 9 -20.54 -21.62 30.35
C TRP A 9 -20.52 -21.74 28.82
N ALA A 10 -21.61 -22.22 28.22
CA ALA A 10 -21.71 -22.32 26.75
C ALA A 10 -21.66 -20.94 26.08
N VAL A 11 -22.34 -19.93 26.65
CA VAL A 11 -22.29 -18.55 26.13
C VAL A 11 -20.88 -17.94 26.30
N ALA A 12 -20.25 -18.15 27.46
CA ALA A 12 -18.90 -17.66 27.71
C ALA A 12 -17.88 -18.26 26.75
N LEU A 13 -17.96 -19.57 26.48
CA LEU A 13 -17.12 -20.27 25.50
C LEU A 13 -17.36 -19.75 24.08
N ALA A 14 -18.62 -19.54 23.67
CA ALA A 14 -18.94 -19.01 22.35
C ALA A 14 -18.41 -17.58 22.14
N VAL A 15 -18.52 -16.70 23.14
CA VAL A 15 -17.97 -15.35 23.09
C VAL A 15 -16.44 -15.38 23.00
N PHE A 16 -15.80 -16.25 23.77
CA PHE A 16 -14.34 -16.38 23.76
C PHE A 16 -13.81 -16.87 22.41
N THR A 17 -14.47 -17.84 21.78
CA THR A 17 -14.10 -18.36 20.46
C THR A 17 -14.31 -17.33 19.36
N LEU A 18 -15.38 -16.53 19.42
CA LEU A 18 -15.63 -15.44 18.47
C LEU A 18 -14.57 -14.34 18.53
N THR A 19 -14.13 -13.97 19.74
CA THR A 19 -13.07 -12.96 19.89
C THR A 19 -11.72 -13.48 19.41
N ALA A 20 -11.38 -14.74 19.70
CA ALA A 20 -10.14 -15.36 19.23
C ALA A 20 -10.09 -15.45 17.69
N ALA A 21 -11.21 -15.77 17.03
CA ALA A 21 -11.30 -15.79 15.57
C ALA A 21 -11.09 -14.40 14.95
N SER A 22 -11.54 -13.33 15.61
CA SER A 22 -11.32 -11.98 15.14
C SER A 22 -9.84 -11.56 15.16
N TYR A 23 -9.08 -11.99 16.18
CA TYR A 23 -7.63 -11.75 16.23
C TYR A 23 -6.85 -12.58 15.19
N ALA A 24 -7.33 -13.77 14.84
CA ALA A 24 -6.68 -14.64 13.86
C ALA A 24 -6.81 -14.12 12.41
N GLN A 25 -7.68 -13.16 12.14
CA GLN A 25 -7.82 -12.53 10.81
C GLN A 25 -6.79 -11.44 10.54
N TRP A 26 -6.07 -10.98 11.56
CA TRP A 26 -4.94 -10.09 11.36
C TRP A 26 -3.72 -10.94 11.02
N SER A 27 -3.48 -11.11 9.70
CA SER A 27 -2.21 -11.61 9.22
C SER A 27 -1.09 -10.73 9.79
N ASN A 28 0.06 -11.32 10.08
CA ASN A 28 1.20 -10.55 10.53
C ASN A 28 1.46 -9.40 9.53
N PRO A 29 1.34 -8.13 9.93
CA PRO A 29 1.53 -7.01 8.99
C PRO A 29 2.88 -7.04 8.29
N ALA A 30 3.91 -7.64 8.91
CA ALA A 30 5.23 -7.77 8.34
C ALA A 30 5.26 -8.68 7.09
N ASP A 31 4.38 -9.70 7.02
CA ASP A 31 4.35 -10.64 5.91
C ASP A 31 3.55 -10.13 4.71
N ASP A 32 2.83 -9.02 4.87
CA ASP A 32 1.96 -8.45 3.85
C ASP A 32 2.36 -7.03 3.41
N ILE A 33 3.55 -6.59 3.71
CA ILE A 33 4.08 -5.31 3.24
C ILE A 33 4.41 -5.43 1.74
N PRO A 34 3.88 -4.53 0.88
CA PRO A 34 4.28 -4.48 -0.53
C PRO A 34 5.77 -4.20 -0.69
N ALA A 35 6.33 -4.54 -1.85
CA ALA A 35 7.74 -4.32 -2.14
C ALA A 35 8.17 -2.85 -1.92
N TYR A 36 9.33 -2.65 -1.32
CA TYR A 36 9.96 -1.35 -1.09
C TYR A 36 11.48 -1.53 -0.96
N HIS A 37 12.23 -0.45 -1.03
CA HIS A 37 13.68 -0.46 -0.80
C HIS A 37 13.99 0.01 0.62
N ALA A 38 14.75 -0.77 1.37
CA ALA A 38 15.09 -0.45 2.77
C ALA A 38 15.97 0.80 2.92
N SER A 39 16.66 1.22 1.85
CA SER A 39 17.53 2.40 1.85
C SER A 39 17.32 3.26 0.61
N ALA A 40 17.64 4.54 0.72
CA ALA A 40 17.64 5.45 -0.42
C ALA A 40 18.64 4.98 -1.50
N PRO A 41 18.41 5.30 -2.78
CA PRO A 41 19.36 5.00 -3.83
C PRO A 41 20.65 5.80 -3.61
N LEU A 42 21.79 5.18 -3.87
CA LEU A 42 23.11 5.84 -3.77
C LEU A 42 23.22 7.04 -4.72
N ASN A 43 22.54 6.95 -5.87
CA ASN A 43 22.48 8.00 -6.86
C ASN A 43 21.07 8.03 -7.47
N LEU A 44 20.41 9.17 -7.42
CA LEU A 44 19.08 9.37 -8.00
C LEU A 44 19.06 9.20 -9.52
N GLN A 45 20.19 9.41 -10.20
CA GLN A 45 20.31 9.20 -11.64
C GLN A 45 20.42 7.73 -12.04
N SER A 46 20.66 6.84 -11.08
CA SER A 46 20.74 5.39 -11.33
C SER A 46 19.38 4.68 -11.31
N ILE A 47 18.32 5.36 -10.87
CA ILE A 47 16.95 4.84 -10.86
C ILE A 47 16.17 5.37 -12.07
N PRO A 48 15.13 4.65 -12.53
CA PRO A 48 14.31 5.11 -13.64
C PRO A 48 13.73 6.50 -13.39
N PRO A 49 13.67 7.40 -14.40
CA PRO A 49 13.10 8.72 -14.21
C PRO A 49 11.59 8.65 -13.99
N LEU A 50 11.07 9.54 -13.16
CA LEU A 50 9.64 9.76 -13.01
C LEU A 50 9.08 10.52 -14.21
N LEU A 51 7.81 10.30 -14.56
CA LEU A 51 7.12 11.11 -15.55
C LEU A 51 7.10 12.59 -15.10
N HIS A 52 7.41 13.50 -16.01
CA HIS A 52 7.51 14.93 -15.69
C HIS A 52 7.21 15.83 -16.91
N GLY A 53 6.99 17.11 -16.65
CA GLY A 53 6.82 18.13 -17.69
C GLY A 53 5.74 17.78 -18.70
N ALA A 54 6.09 17.80 -20.00
CA ALA A 54 5.18 17.53 -21.11
C ALA A 54 4.61 16.09 -21.10
N GLN A 55 5.19 15.15 -20.36
CA GLN A 55 4.68 13.79 -20.23
C GLN A 55 3.41 13.73 -19.36
N LEU A 56 3.15 14.75 -18.54
CA LEU A 56 1.97 14.84 -17.66
C LEU A 56 0.77 15.44 -18.38
N THR A 57 0.45 14.92 -19.57
CA THR A 57 -0.65 15.36 -20.43
C THR A 57 -1.37 14.16 -21.03
N GLY A 58 -2.48 14.43 -21.73
CA GLY A 58 -3.27 13.40 -22.41
C GLY A 58 -4.34 12.76 -21.52
N PRO A 59 -4.94 11.64 -21.99
CA PRO A 59 -6.15 11.07 -21.39
C PRO A 59 -5.97 10.57 -19.96
N ASN A 60 -4.75 10.30 -19.52
CA ASN A 60 -4.46 9.85 -18.17
C ASN A 60 -4.31 11.02 -17.17
N PHE A 61 -4.23 12.26 -17.65
CA PHE A 61 -4.02 13.47 -16.82
C PHE A 61 -5.17 14.46 -17.00
N GLN A 62 -6.40 13.98 -16.83
CA GLN A 62 -7.62 14.79 -17.03
C GLN A 62 -7.89 15.77 -15.88
N TYR A 63 -7.35 15.51 -14.69
CA TYR A 63 -7.57 16.27 -13.49
C TYR A 63 -6.29 16.91 -12.96
N HIS A 64 -6.36 18.13 -12.48
CA HIS A 64 -5.21 18.87 -11.93
C HIS A 64 -4.47 18.12 -10.82
N TRP A 65 -5.19 17.39 -9.99
CA TRP A 65 -4.59 16.64 -8.89
C TRP A 65 -3.66 15.53 -9.40
N GLN A 66 -3.97 14.89 -10.54
CA GLN A 66 -3.12 13.86 -11.14
C GLN A 66 -1.75 14.43 -11.50
N VAL A 67 -1.73 15.56 -12.22
CA VAL A 67 -0.49 16.28 -12.55
C VAL A 67 0.24 16.69 -11.28
N ARG A 68 -0.48 17.24 -10.31
CA ARG A 68 0.10 17.74 -9.06
C ARG A 68 0.79 16.65 -8.24
N VAL A 69 0.22 15.45 -8.19
CA VAL A 69 0.80 14.32 -7.46
C VAL A 69 2.13 13.89 -8.07
N TYR A 70 2.26 13.83 -9.41
CA TYR A 70 3.54 13.56 -10.08
C TYR A 70 4.58 14.65 -9.83
N GLN A 71 4.16 15.91 -9.85
CA GLN A 71 5.06 17.03 -9.53
C GLN A 71 5.58 16.97 -8.09
N LEU A 72 4.75 16.56 -7.14
CA LEU A 72 5.14 16.38 -5.74
C LEU A 72 6.05 15.15 -5.59
N ALA A 73 5.74 14.05 -6.23
CA ALA A 73 6.57 12.84 -6.24
C ALA A 73 7.99 13.14 -6.75
N ALA A 74 8.11 13.96 -7.78
CA ALA A 74 9.39 14.37 -8.35
C ALA A 74 10.26 15.22 -7.41
N GLN A 75 9.68 15.82 -6.36
CA GLN A 75 10.43 16.56 -5.34
C GLN A 75 11.07 15.66 -4.28
N VAL A 76 10.59 14.45 -4.13
CA VAL A 76 11.02 13.51 -3.07
C VAL A 76 11.30 12.10 -3.61
N PRO A 77 12.01 11.93 -4.74
CA PRO A 77 12.17 10.64 -5.40
C PRO A 77 12.84 9.60 -4.50
N GLY A 78 13.82 9.99 -3.71
CA GLY A 78 14.50 9.10 -2.77
C GLY A 78 13.59 8.61 -1.63
N VAL A 79 12.60 9.39 -1.23
CA VAL A 79 11.62 9.00 -0.21
C VAL A 79 10.65 7.98 -0.77
N ILE A 80 10.03 8.25 -1.92
CA ILE A 80 9.06 7.34 -2.53
C ILE A 80 9.72 6.03 -3.02
N TYR A 81 11.02 6.03 -3.25
CA TYR A 81 11.81 4.84 -3.52
C TYR A 81 11.84 3.87 -2.33
N GLN A 82 11.78 4.38 -1.11
CA GLN A 82 11.77 3.61 0.12
C GLN A 82 10.37 3.27 0.64
N LEU A 83 9.31 3.78 0.01
CA LEU A 83 7.94 3.54 0.45
C LEU A 83 7.29 2.40 -0.34
N PRO A 84 6.51 1.53 0.33
CA PRO A 84 5.70 0.53 -0.34
C PRO A 84 4.53 1.17 -1.09
N CYS A 85 4.11 0.56 -2.19
CA CYS A 85 2.91 0.94 -2.92
C CYS A 85 1.72 0.06 -2.50
N ASN A 86 0.75 0.62 -1.78
CA ASN A 86 -0.38 -0.12 -1.22
C ASN A 86 -1.39 -0.64 -2.26
N CYS A 87 -1.26 -0.28 -3.55
CA CYS A 87 -2.08 -0.84 -4.63
C CYS A 87 -1.75 -2.30 -4.97
N ARG A 88 -0.74 -2.91 -4.34
CA ARG A 88 -0.25 -4.28 -4.61
C ARG A 88 0.24 -4.47 -6.04
N CYS A 89 0.67 -3.39 -6.68
CA CYS A 89 1.26 -3.44 -8.02
C CYS A 89 2.60 -4.20 -8.05
N ASP A 90 3.20 -4.45 -6.91
CA ASP A 90 4.34 -5.34 -6.74
C ASP A 90 4.03 -6.77 -7.21
N ARG A 91 2.83 -7.28 -6.91
CA ARG A 91 2.38 -8.63 -7.33
C ARG A 91 1.94 -8.68 -8.78
N ALA A 92 1.19 -7.67 -9.24
CA ALA A 92 0.59 -7.67 -10.57
C ALA A 92 1.55 -7.19 -11.67
N LEU A 93 2.45 -6.25 -11.37
CA LEU A 93 3.25 -5.50 -12.33
C LEU A 93 4.74 -5.52 -12.01
N GLY A 94 5.12 -6.16 -10.91
CA GLY A 94 6.52 -6.24 -10.48
C GLY A 94 7.10 -4.92 -9.99
N HIS A 95 6.27 -3.97 -9.53
CA HIS A 95 6.74 -2.72 -8.94
C HIS A 95 7.62 -3.00 -7.72
N LYS A 96 8.69 -2.24 -7.57
CA LYS A 96 9.69 -2.42 -6.51
C LYS A 96 9.48 -1.49 -5.33
N SER A 97 8.72 -0.42 -5.52
CA SER A 97 8.37 0.57 -4.49
C SER A 97 7.29 1.51 -5.04
N LEU A 98 6.89 2.49 -4.23
CA LEU A 98 5.99 3.57 -4.66
C LEU A 98 6.57 4.38 -5.83
N HIS A 99 7.91 4.49 -5.93
CA HIS A 99 8.59 5.15 -7.04
C HIS A 99 8.14 4.59 -8.39
N SER A 100 8.04 3.26 -8.51
CA SER A 100 7.64 2.58 -9.76
C SER A 100 6.24 2.99 -10.26
N CYS A 101 5.36 3.43 -9.37
CA CYS A 101 4.03 3.92 -9.76
C CYS A 101 4.08 5.25 -10.53
N TYR A 102 5.14 6.04 -10.36
CA TYR A 102 5.33 7.34 -10.98
C TYR A 102 6.27 7.32 -12.20
N GLU A 103 6.88 6.18 -12.49
CA GLU A 103 7.65 5.96 -13.72
C GLU A 103 6.73 5.83 -14.96
N ASN A 104 5.45 5.64 -14.73
CA ASN A 104 4.41 5.48 -15.74
C ASN A 104 3.09 6.13 -15.26
N THR A 105 1.97 5.91 -15.99
CA THR A 105 0.68 6.52 -15.68
C THR A 105 -0.15 5.79 -14.63
N HIS A 106 0.42 4.83 -13.91
CA HIS A 106 -0.32 4.00 -12.95
C HIS A 106 -0.96 4.78 -11.81
N SER A 107 -0.29 5.82 -11.32
CA SER A 107 -0.81 6.65 -10.23
C SER A 107 -1.94 7.61 -10.65
N THR A 108 -2.39 7.52 -11.90
CA THR A 108 -3.54 8.31 -12.38
C THR A 108 -4.87 7.55 -12.31
N GLN A 109 -4.84 6.25 -12.00
CA GLN A 109 -6.01 5.36 -12.00
C GLN A 109 -6.61 5.20 -10.61
#